data_ebe2624ed116f3ae33df08aff277ae33
#
_entry.id   ebe2624ed116f3ae33df08aff277ae33
#
_cell.length_a   1.000
_cell.length_b   1.000
_cell.length_c   1.000
_cell.angle_alpha   90.00
_cell.angle_beta   90.00
_cell.angle_gamma   90.00
#
_symmetry.space_group_name_H-M   'P 1'
#
loop_
_entity.id
_entity.type
_entity.pdbx_description
1 polymer ?
#
loop_
_entity_poly.entity_id
_entity_poly.type
_entity_poly.pdbx_seq_one_letter_code
_entity_poly.pdbx_strand_id
1 'polypeptide(L)'
;MPLINRSNYRAPLFLQNGHVQSIYPTLFRKFDTSFYERERIFTPDDDFLDIDWSRVGSNKLAIISHGLEGSSHRSYVVGMVKMLNRNGWDTLAWNYRSCSGEMNRRLRFYNSGTIDDLECVIRHAVKTESYKEIVLTGFSMGGNLSLLYLGSKGSRVDSKIGRAVVFSVPCDLKASTQELAKFKNKIYMKRFLVTLHQKIRAKMKLIDRKSTRL
;
A
#
# COMPACT_ATOMS: atom_id res chain seq x y z
N MET A 1 -5.17 -16.94 -18.85
CA MET A 1 -4.10 -16.77 -17.82
C MET A 1 -3.69 -18.15 -17.35
N PRO A 2 -2.41 -18.48 -17.29
CA PRO A 2 -1.98 -19.76 -16.77
C PRO A 2 -2.26 -19.84 -15.26
N LEU A 3 -2.94 -20.90 -14.84
CA LEU A 3 -3.09 -21.24 -13.43
C LEU A 3 -1.90 -22.10 -13.02
N ILE A 4 -1.14 -21.67 -12.03
CA ILE A 4 -0.04 -22.45 -11.45
C ILE A 4 -0.63 -23.30 -10.33
N ASN A 5 -0.98 -24.53 -10.63
CA ASN A 5 -1.61 -25.47 -9.69
C ASN A 5 -0.62 -26.04 -8.66
N ARG A 6 0.68 -25.98 -8.92
CA ARG A 6 1.72 -26.47 -8.01
C ARG A 6 2.84 -25.43 -7.90
N SER A 7 3.21 -25.11 -6.68
CA SER A 7 4.35 -24.23 -6.39
C SER A 7 5.54 -25.08 -5.92
N ASN A 8 6.73 -24.75 -6.40
CA ASN A 8 7.99 -25.33 -5.91
C ASN A 8 8.46 -24.67 -4.60
N TYR A 9 7.72 -23.68 -4.09
CA TYR A 9 8.05 -23.02 -2.83
C TYR A 9 7.91 -24.01 -1.66
N ARG A 10 8.98 -24.14 -0.89
CA ARG A 10 9.00 -24.88 0.38
C ARG A 10 9.31 -23.90 1.50
N ALA A 11 8.36 -23.74 2.42
CA ALA A 11 8.61 -22.94 3.61
C ALA A 11 9.71 -23.61 4.46
N PRO A 12 10.65 -22.84 5.06
CA PRO A 12 11.56 -23.35 6.08
C PRO A 12 10.77 -24.08 7.19
N LEU A 13 11.38 -25.09 7.81
CA LEU A 13 10.70 -25.97 8.78
C LEU A 13 9.96 -25.20 9.87
N PHE A 14 10.57 -24.14 10.43
CA PHE A 14 9.97 -23.30 11.46
C PHE A 14 8.93 -22.28 10.94
N LEU A 15 8.78 -22.13 9.60
CA LEU A 15 7.82 -21.23 8.96
C LEU A 15 6.70 -21.98 8.22
N GLN A 16 6.43 -23.23 8.54
CA GLN A 16 5.36 -24.02 7.88
C GLN A 16 3.95 -23.58 8.33
N ASN A 17 3.82 -22.96 9.49
CA ASN A 17 2.55 -22.42 9.97
C ASN A 17 2.28 -21.03 9.40
N GLY A 18 1.10 -20.80 8.80
CA GLY A 18 0.75 -19.52 8.18
C GLY A 18 0.75 -18.33 9.15
N HIS A 19 0.40 -18.52 10.41
CA HIS A 19 0.49 -17.47 11.44
C HIS A 19 1.95 -17.10 11.72
N VAL A 20 2.83 -18.09 11.83
CA VAL A 20 4.27 -17.85 12.03
C VAL A 20 4.86 -17.14 10.82
N GLN A 21 4.52 -17.56 9.59
CA GLN A 21 4.93 -16.85 8.37
C GLN A 21 4.49 -15.38 8.32
N SER A 22 3.34 -15.04 8.89
CA SER A 22 2.82 -13.69 8.92
C SER A 22 3.45 -12.83 10.02
N ILE A 23 3.66 -13.41 11.20
CA ILE A 23 4.10 -12.70 12.40
C ILE A 23 5.62 -12.54 12.43
N TYR A 24 6.36 -13.59 12.14
CA TYR A 24 7.83 -13.61 12.23
C TYR A 24 8.51 -12.50 11.40
N PRO A 25 8.20 -12.32 10.10
CA PRO A 25 8.80 -11.25 9.32
C PRO A 25 8.45 -9.86 9.84
N THR A 26 7.25 -9.71 10.42
CA THR A 26 6.80 -8.43 10.97
C THR A 26 7.59 -8.02 12.23
N LEU A 27 7.98 -8.99 13.06
CA LEU A 27 8.69 -8.75 14.31
C LEU A 27 10.21 -8.67 14.13
N PHE A 28 10.77 -9.53 13.30
CA PHE A 28 12.22 -9.75 13.22
C PHE A 28 12.87 -9.19 11.96
N ARG A 29 12.10 -8.95 10.90
CA ARG A 29 12.67 -8.46 9.64
C ARG A 29 12.70 -6.94 9.64
N LYS A 30 13.84 -6.37 10.01
CA LYS A 30 14.11 -4.93 9.95
C LYS A 30 14.91 -4.62 8.70
N PHE A 31 14.61 -3.49 8.07
CA PHE A 31 15.33 -2.98 6.92
C PHE A 31 15.74 -1.54 7.18
N ASP A 32 16.90 -1.18 6.73
CA ASP A 32 17.27 0.21 6.54
C ASP A 32 16.39 0.80 5.42
N THR A 33 15.87 1.98 5.65
CA THR A 33 15.02 2.75 4.73
C THR A 33 15.61 4.13 4.41
N SER A 34 16.87 4.38 4.77
CA SER A 34 17.59 5.64 4.52
C SER A 34 17.75 5.95 3.03
N PHE A 35 17.57 4.94 2.16
CA PHE A 35 17.62 5.09 0.71
C PHE A 35 16.35 5.70 0.11
N TYR A 36 15.28 5.90 0.89
CA TYR A 36 14.08 6.55 0.41
C TYR A 36 14.24 8.07 0.31
N GLU A 37 13.82 8.60 -0.82
CA GLU A 37 13.65 10.03 -1.05
C GLU A 37 12.16 10.35 -0.90
N ARG A 38 11.80 11.00 0.21
CA ARG A 38 10.40 11.34 0.47
C ARG A 38 9.99 12.60 -0.25
N GLU A 39 8.86 12.52 -0.91
CA GLU A 39 8.17 13.65 -1.53
C GLU A 39 6.74 13.74 -1.02
N ARG A 40 6.22 14.95 -0.85
CA ARG A 40 4.81 15.20 -0.53
C ARG A 40 4.09 15.73 -1.75
N ILE A 41 3.02 15.06 -2.15
CA ILE A 41 2.13 15.52 -3.21
C ILE A 41 0.80 15.95 -2.64
N PHE A 42 0.16 16.95 -3.26
CA PHE A 42 -1.13 17.46 -2.82
C PHE A 42 -2.25 16.85 -3.64
N THR A 43 -3.35 16.51 -2.96
CA THR A 43 -4.54 15.97 -3.58
C THR A 43 -5.53 17.09 -3.93
N PRO A 44 -6.45 16.88 -4.91
CA PRO A 44 -7.40 17.91 -5.34
C PRO A 44 -8.33 18.44 -4.23
N ASP A 45 -8.50 17.69 -3.14
CA ASP A 45 -9.30 18.08 -1.99
C ASP A 45 -8.49 18.80 -0.89
N ASP A 46 -7.35 19.39 -1.25
CA ASP A 46 -6.45 20.13 -0.34
C ASP A 46 -5.96 19.30 0.84
N ASP A 47 -5.64 18.04 0.57
CA ASP A 47 -4.96 17.13 1.47
C ASP A 47 -3.60 16.73 0.89
N PHE A 48 -2.93 15.74 1.45
CA PHE A 48 -1.62 15.32 0.96
C PHE A 48 -1.43 13.80 1.03
N LEU A 49 -0.49 13.33 0.21
CA LEU A 49 0.04 11.97 0.24
C LEU A 49 1.57 12.06 0.28
N ASP A 50 2.19 11.31 1.16
CA ASP A 50 3.63 11.16 1.19
C ASP A 50 4.02 9.93 0.37
N ILE A 51 4.91 10.12 -0.58
CA ILE A 51 5.44 9.10 -1.47
C ILE A 51 6.94 8.95 -1.24
N ASP A 52 7.42 7.73 -1.27
CA ASP A 52 8.82 7.39 -1.01
C ASP A 52 9.42 6.77 -2.27
N TRP A 53 10.30 7.51 -2.89
CA TRP A 53 11.03 7.10 -4.08
C TRP A 53 12.26 6.29 -3.73
N SER A 54 12.58 5.31 -4.57
CA SER A 54 13.89 4.66 -4.59
C SER A 54 14.30 4.47 -6.05
N ARG A 55 15.23 5.32 -6.48
CA ARG A 55 15.69 5.42 -7.86
C ARG A 55 17.01 4.70 -8.05
N VAL A 56 17.13 3.94 -9.14
CA VAL A 56 18.36 3.30 -9.61
C VAL A 56 18.73 3.76 -11.01
N GLY A 57 18.04 4.79 -11.53
CA GLY A 57 18.26 5.35 -12.86
C GLY A 57 17.58 4.56 -13.97
N SER A 58 16.43 3.95 -13.70
CA SER A 58 15.68 3.14 -14.65
C SER A 58 14.63 3.96 -15.41
N ASN A 59 14.31 3.53 -16.63
CA ASN A 59 13.14 4.01 -17.35
C ASN A 59 11.85 3.20 -17.08
N LYS A 60 11.89 2.30 -16.08
CA LYS A 60 10.80 1.46 -15.63
C LYS A 60 10.46 1.79 -14.18
N LEU A 61 9.20 1.94 -13.86
CA LEU A 61 8.71 2.28 -12.53
C LEU A 61 7.78 1.21 -11.99
N ALA A 62 7.96 0.85 -10.71
CA ALA A 62 6.96 0.10 -9.95
C ALA A 62 6.32 1.00 -8.90
N ILE A 63 5.00 1.21 -9.00
CA ILE A 63 4.20 1.90 -7.98
C ILE A 63 3.70 0.86 -6.99
N ILE A 64 4.06 1.00 -5.71
CA ILE A 64 3.81 -0.01 -4.68
C ILE A 64 2.78 0.50 -3.69
N SER A 65 1.66 -0.22 -3.58
CA SER A 65 0.55 0.04 -2.66
C SER A 65 0.58 -0.96 -1.50
N HIS A 66 0.70 -0.46 -0.27
CA HIS A 66 0.75 -1.30 0.93
C HIS A 66 -0.63 -1.84 1.35
N GLY A 67 -0.68 -2.75 2.31
CA GLY A 67 -1.92 -3.28 2.90
C GLY A 67 -2.50 -2.38 3.99
N LEU A 68 -3.64 -2.80 4.55
CA LEU A 68 -4.35 -2.10 5.63
C LEU A 68 -3.41 -1.78 6.80
N GLU A 69 -3.44 -0.52 7.28
CA GLU A 69 -2.59 -0.02 8.37
C GLU A 69 -1.09 -0.25 8.15
N GLY A 70 -0.69 -0.33 6.88
CA GLY A 70 0.71 -0.39 6.48
C GLY A 70 1.33 0.99 6.30
N SER A 71 2.50 0.98 5.67
CA SER A 71 3.22 2.15 5.15
C SER A 71 4.30 1.68 4.18
N SER A 72 4.94 2.61 3.46
CA SER A 72 6.14 2.35 2.64
C SER A 72 7.28 1.67 3.41
N HIS A 73 7.36 1.88 4.74
CA HIS A 73 8.40 1.34 5.61
C HIS A 73 8.11 -0.07 6.14
N ARG A 74 7.00 -0.69 5.76
CA ARG A 74 6.74 -2.09 6.16
C ARG A 74 7.73 -3.04 5.49
N SER A 75 8.19 -4.04 6.24
CA SER A 75 9.24 -4.96 5.79
C SER A 75 8.95 -5.63 4.45
N TYR A 76 7.69 -5.95 4.15
CA TYR A 76 7.31 -6.54 2.87
C TYR A 76 7.36 -5.52 1.71
N VAL A 77 7.04 -4.24 1.97
CA VAL A 77 7.15 -3.16 0.97
C VAL A 77 8.63 -2.90 0.69
N VAL A 78 9.43 -2.67 1.73
CA VAL A 78 10.88 -2.43 1.59
C VAL A 78 11.58 -3.61 0.91
N GLY A 79 11.17 -4.85 1.24
CA GLY A 79 11.68 -6.04 0.57
C GLY A 79 11.36 -6.07 -0.92
N MET A 80 10.15 -5.66 -1.31
CA MET A 80 9.74 -5.54 -2.72
C MET A 80 10.53 -4.44 -3.44
N VAL A 81 10.67 -3.26 -2.82
CA VAL A 81 11.49 -2.16 -3.34
C VAL A 81 12.91 -2.62 -3.63
N LYS A 82 13.58 -3.22 -2.65
CA LYS A 82 14.97 -3.72 -2.82
C LYS A 82 15.08 -4.78 -3.92
N MET A 83 14.09 -5.66 -4.03
CA MET A 83 14.07 -6.68 -5.09
C MET A 83 13.90 -6.04 -6.46
N LEU A 84 12.98 -5.09 -6.61
CA LEU A 84 12.73 -4.38 -7.87
C LEU A 84 13.93 -3.54 -8.29
N ASN A 85 14.54 -2.79 -7.36
CA ASN A 85 15.75 -2.02 -7.64
C ASN A 85 16.91 -2.91 -8.14
N ARG A 86 17.12 -4.08 -7.52
CA ARG A 86 18.14 -5.06 -7.97
C ARG A 86 17.87 -5.59 -9.38
N ASN A 87 16.62 -5.53 -9.83
CA ASN A 87 16.22 -5.96 -11.17
C ASN A 87 16.03 -4.76 -12.14
N GLY A 88 16.62 -3.60 -11.82
CA GLY A 88 16.65 -2.45 -12.72
C GLY A 88 15.30 -1.73 -12.84
N TRP A 89 14.51 -1.65 -11.78
CA TRP A 89 13.29 -0.87 -11.69
C TRP A 89 13.45 0.25 -10.66
N ASP A 90 13.07 1.45 -11.01
CA ASP A 90 12.79 2.48 -10.02
C ASP A 90 11.50 2.14 -9.28
N THR A 91 11.36 2.60 -8.05
CA THR A 91 10.17 2.32 -7.27
C THR A 91 9.61 3.58 -6.61
N LEU A 92 8.29 3.62 -6.49
CA LEU A 92 7.53 4.62 -5.77
C LEU A 92 6.60 3.88 -4.80
N ALA A 93 6.94 3.87 -3.51
CA ALA A 93 6.08 3.34 -2.46
C ALA A 93 5.30 4.49 -1.83
N TRP A 94 3.97 4.50 -1.99
CA TRP A 94 3.14 5.58 -1.48
C TRP A 94 2.44 5.21 -0.18
N ASN A 95 2.12 6.22 0.61
CA ASN A 95 1.45 6.05 1.89
C ASN A 95 0.00 6.56 1.78
N TYR A 96 -0.95 5.75 2.24
CA TYR A 96 -2.33 6.20 2.38
C TYR A 96 -2.44 7.35 3.36
N ARG A 97 -3.53 8.12 3.27
CA ARG A 97 -3.83 9.22 4.19
C ARG A 97 -3.65 8.76 5.65
N SER A 98 -2.88 9.51 6.42
CA SER A 98 -2.52 9.20 7.82
C SER A 98 -1.69 7.93 8.02
N CYS A 99 -0.98 7.44 7.01
CA CYS A 99 -0.13 6.25 7.11
C CYS A 99 1.37 6.56 7.01
N SER A 100 1.76 7.80 6.75
CA SER A 100 3.16 8.24 6.65
C SER A 100 3.79 8.72 7.96
N GLY A 101 3.03 8.72 9.06
CA GLY A 101 3.43 9.26 10.36
C GLY A 101 2.76 10.59 10.70
N GLU A 102 2.21 11.29 9.71
CA GLU A 102 1.45 12.52 9.90
C GLU A 102 -0.04 12.31 9.58
N MET A 103 -0.91 12.95 10.37
CA MET A 103 -2.36 12.90 10.17
C MET A 103 -2.75 13.79 8.99
N ASN A 104 -3.51 13.26 8.04
CA ASN A 104 -4.04 14.03 6.92
C ASN A 104 -4.99 15.15 7.38
N ARG A 105 -5.17 16.18 6.55
CA ARG A 105 -5.88 17.42 6.91
C ARG A 105 -7.39 17.28 6.93
N ARG A 106 -7.96 16.51 5.97
CA ARG A 106 -9.39 16.35 5.79
C ARG A 106 -9.96 15.27 6.70
N LEU A 107 -11.27 15.28 6.94
CA LEU A 107 -11.99 14.24 7.70
C LEU A 107 -11.84 12.86 7.08
N ARG A 108 -11.76 12.83 5.78
CA ARG A 108 -11.64 11.61 4.99
C ARG A 108 -10.40 10.82 5.39
N PHE A 109 -10.60 9.54 5.63
CA PHE A 109 -9.54 8.53 5.69
C PHE A 109 -9.48 7.75 4.38
N TYR A 110 -8.44 6.94 4.23
CA TYR A 110 -8.36 5.95 3.16
C TYR A 110 -9.35 4.80 3.40
N ASN A 111 -9.80 4.18 2.34
CA ASN A 111 -10.61 2.97 2.36
C ASN A 111 -10.39 2.15 1.07
N SER A 112 -10.93 0.93 1.02
CA SER A 112 -10.74 -0.01 -0.07
C SER A 112 -11.41 0.40 -1.40
N GLY A 113 -12.28 1.41 -1.40
CA GLY A 113 -12.97 1.93 -2.59
C GLY A 113 -12.38 3.23 -3.15
N THR A 114 -11.39 3.80 -2.48
CA THR A 114 -10.86 5.14 -2.77
C THR A 114 -9.70 5.07 -3.77
N ILE A 115 -10.01 4.99 -5.05
CA ILE A 115 -9.01 4.89 -6.12
C ILE A 115 -8.43 6.24 -6.57
N ASP A 116 -9.04 7.36 -6.21
CA ASP A 116 -8.61 8.72 -6.56
C ASP A 116 -7.25 9.09 -5.97
N ASP A 117 -6.93 8.63 -4.77
CA ASP A 117 -5.60 8.83 -4.20
C ASP A 117 -4.52 8.06 -5.01
N LEU A 118 -4.80 6.82 -5.41
CA LEU A 118 -3.90 6.05 -6.29
C LEU A 118 -3.78 6.72 -7.66
N GLU A 119 -4.88 7.23 -8.20
CA GLU A 119 -4.86 7.99 -9.46
C GLU A 119 -4.00 9.25 -9.35
N CYS A 120 -4.06 9.96 -8.22
CA CYS A 120 -3.22 11.11 -7.96
C CYS A 120 -1.73 10.74 -8.00
N VAL A 121 -1.34 9.65 -7.34
CA VAL A 121 0.03 9.11 -7.37
C VAL A 121 0.46 8.73 -8.78
N ILE A 122 -0.38 8.00 -9.52
CA ILE A 122 -0.09 7.59 -10.90
C ILE A 122 0.10 8.81 -11.80
N ARG A 123 -0.81 9.78 -11.74
CA ARG A 123 -0.72 11.00 -12.55
C ARG A 123 0.55 11.79 -12.24
N HIS A 124 0.93 11.87 -10.96
CA HIS A 124 2.17 12.51 -10.56
C HIS A 124 3.38 11.80 -11.17
N ALA A 125 3.48 10.48 -11.02
CA ALA A 125 4.57 9.69 -11.58
C ALA A 125 4.66 9.77 -13.12
N VAL A 126 3.52 9.77 -13.82
CA VAL A 126 3.48 9.89 -15.29
C VAL A 126 3.94 11.27 -15.78
N LYS A 127 3.62 12.33 -15.02
CA LYS A 127 3.96 13.72 -15.39
C LYS A 127 5.39 14.10 -15.08
N THR A 128 5.91 13.65 -13.93
CA THR A 128 7.18 14.12 -13.37
C THR A 128 8.37 13.42 -14.03
N GLU A 129 8.21 12.18 -14.46
CA GLU A 129 9.31 11.34 -14.91
C GLU A 129 9.06 10.72 -16.30
N SER A 130 10.13 10.53 -17.06
CA SER A 130 10.08 9.98 -18.42
C SER A 130 10.04 8.45 -18.45
N TYR A 131 9.29 7.82 -17.54
CA TYR A 131 9.15 6.36 -17.53
C TYR A 131 8.45 5.85 -18.79
N LYS A 132 8.99 4.75 -19.32
CA LYS A 132 8.45 4.05 -20.50
C LYS A 132 7.46 2.95 -20.11
N GLU A 133 7.67 2.34 -18.96
CA GLU A 133 6.85 1.25 -18.43
C GLU A 133 6.57 1.46 -16.96
N ILE A 134 5.31 1.29 -16.57
CA ILE A 134 4.87 1.36 -15.17
C ILE A 134 4.18 0.05 -14.82
N VAL A 135 4.52 -0.53 -13.67
CA VAL A 135 3.82 -1.67 -13.08
C VAL A 135 3.17 -1.27 -11.75
N LEU A 136 1.91 -1.65 -11.57
CA LEU A 136 1.25 -1.51 -10.27
C LEU A 136 1.52 -2.75 -9.43
N THR A 137 2.05 -2.55 -8.23
CA THR A 137 2.30 -3.65 -7.28
C THR A 137 1.49 -3.41 -6.02
N GLY A 138 0.61 -4.33 -5.65
CA GLY A 138 -0.30 -4.13 -4.54
C GLY A 138 -0.36 -5.30 -3.56
N PHE A 139 -0.37 -4.99 -2.27
CA PHE A 139 -0.50 -5.99 -1.20
C PHE A 139 -1.85 -5.85 -0.49
N SER A 140 -2.61 -6.95 -0.37
CA SER A 140 -3.89 -6.97 0.33
C SER A 140 -4.81 -5.84 -0.17
N MET A 141 -5.20 -4.90 0.66
CA MET A 141 -6.00 -3.73 0.28
C MET A 141 -5.36 -2.93 -0.87
N GLY A 142 -4.03 -2.82 -0.92
CA GLY A 142 -3.33 -2.16 -2.03
C GLY A 142 -3.49 -2.90 -3.35
N GLY A 143 -3.56 -4.23 -3.30
CA GLY A 143 -3.91 -5.04 -4.47
C GLY A 143 -5.36 -4.83 -4.89
N ASN A 144 -6.29 -4.76 -3.94
CA ASN A 144 -7.69 -4.44 -4.21
C ASN A 144 -7.83 -3.07 -4.91
N LEU A 145 -7.18 -2.03 -4.39
CA LEU A 145 -7.17 -0.69 -5.00
C LEU A 145 -6.60 -0.69 -6.42
N SER A 146 -5.51 -1.43 -6.65
CA SER A 146 -4.90 -1.55 -7.98
C SER A 146 -5.85 -2.20 -8.98
N LEU A 147 -6.50 -3.30 -8.60
CA LEU A 147 -7.48 -3.98 -9.45
C LEU A 147 -8.72 -3.14 -9.70
N LEU A 148 -9.23 -2.47 -8.66
CA LEU A 148 -10.39 -1.58 -8.75
C LEU A 148 -10.09 -0.39 -9.67
N TYR A 149 -8.89 0.21 -9.56
CA TYR A 149 -8.45 1.27 -10.46
C TYR A 149 -8.45 0.81 -11.92
N LEU A 150 -7.82 -0.31 -12.21
CA LEU A 150 -7.75 -0.86 -13.57
C LEU A 150 -9.15 -1.18 -14.11
N GLY A 151 -9.98 -1.86 -13.33
CA GLY A 151 -11.35 -2.21 -13.74
C GLY A 151 -12.23 -0.98 -13.95
N SER A 152 -12.14 0.04 -13.10
CA SER A 152 -12.94 1.26 -13.19
C SER A 152 -12.49 2.19 -14.33
N LYS A 153 -11.21 2.20 -14.66
CA LYS A 153 -10.67 3.01 -15.76
C LYS A 153 -10.80 2.33 -17.12
N GLY A 154 -10.70 1.00 -17.18
CA GLY A 154 -10.77 0.25 -18.44
C GLY A 154 -9.80 0.78 -19.46
N SER A 155 -10.28 1.15 -20.64
CA SER A 155 -9.48 1.73 -21.74
C SER A 155 -8.86 3.11 -21.44
N ARG A 156 -9.25 3.77 -20.36
CA ARG A 156 -8.70 5.08 -19.92
C ARG A 156 -7.48 4.94 -19.00
N VAL A 157 -7.01 3.74 -18.74
CA VAL A 157 -5.72 3.50 -18.06
C VAL A 157 -4.60 4.05 -18.93
N ASP A 158 -3.63 4.76 -18.31
CA ASP A 158 -2.47 5.27 -19.04
C ASP A 158 -1.71 4.13 -19.71
N SER A 159 -1.36 4.31 -20.98
CA SER A 159 -0.73 3.27 -21.82
C SER A 159 0.63 2.80 -21.30
N LYS A 160 1.30 3.58 -20.45
CA LYS A 160 2.54 3.17 -19.76
C LYS A 160 2.30 2.10 -18.71
N ILE A 161 1.06 1.94 -18.19
CA ILE A 161 0.71 0.92 -17.22
C ILE A 161 0.42 -0.40 -17.93
N GLY A 162 1.47 -1.15 -18.19
CA GLY A 162 1.35 -2.42 -18.93
C GLY A 162 0.94 -3.62 -18.08
N ARG A 163 1.15 -3.57 -16.76
CA ARG A 163 0.98 -4.74 -15.87
C ARG A 163 0.58 -4.34 -14.47
N ALA A 164 -0.08 -5.29 -13.78
CA ALA A 164 -0.27 -5.24 -12.33
C ALA A 164 0.07 -6.60 -11.70
N VAL A 165 0.76 -6.56 -10.57
CA VAL A 165 1.08 -7.75 -9.76
C VAL A 165 0.54 -7.52 -8.36
N VAL A 166 -0.37 -8.38 -7.93
CA VAL A 166 -1.06 -8.19 -6.65
C VAL A 166 -0.96 -9.43 -5.79
N PHE A 167 -0.86 -9.23 -4.48
CA PHE A 167 -0.62 -10.27 -3.49
C PHE A 167 -1.74 -10.30 -2.45
N SER A 168 -2.30 -11.49 -2.19
CA SER A 168 -3.28 -11.74 -1.12
C SER A 168 -4.46 -10.77 -1.11
N VAL A 169 -5.06 -10.56 -2.27
CA VAL A 169 -6.11 -9.54 -2.48
C VAL A 169 -7.45 -9.98 -1.90
N PRO A 170 -8.10 -9.17 -1.05
CA PRO A 170 -9.48 -9.40 -0.61
C PRO A 170 -10.47 -9.00 -1.71
N CYS A 171 -10.70 -9.87 -2.69
CA CYS A 171 -11.66 -9.61 -3.78
C CYS A 171 -13.12 -9.61 -3.30
N ASP A 172 -13.44 -10.41 -2.27
CA ASP A 172 -14.70 -10.36 -1.54
C ASP A 172 -14.45 -9.76 -0.15
N LEU A 173 -14.79 -8.48 0.00
CA LEU A 173 -14.56 -7.74 1.25
C LEU A 173 -15.47 -8.26 2.39
N LYS A 174 -16.68 -8.71 2.07
CA LYS A 174 -17.61 -9.27 3.07
C LYS A 174 -17.06 -10.59 3.62
N ALA A 175 -16.71 -11.53 2.75
CA ALA A 175 -16.12 -12.80 3.16
C ALA A 175 -14.79 -12.59 3.91
N SER A 176 -13.96 -11.65 3.46
CA SER A 176 -12.69 -11.31 4.12
C SER A 176 -12.91 -10.76 5.53
N THR A 177 -13.92 -9.91 5.73
CA THR A 177 -14.28 -9.37 7.06
C THR A 177 -14.79 -10.47 7.98
N GLN A 178 -15.64 -11.37 7.48
CA GLN A 178 -16.13 -12.50 8.23
C GLN A 178 -15.01 -13.47 8.65
N GLU A 179 -14.06 -13.74 7.73
CA GLU A 179 -12.90 -14.57 8.07
C GLU A 179 -12.02 -13.90 9.12
N LEU A 180 -11.79 -12.60 9.00
CA LEU A 180 -10.99 -11.85 9.98
C LEU A 180 -11.63 -11.81 11.37
N ALA A 181 -12.95 -11.86 11.45
CA ALA A 181 -13.71 -11.88 12.71
C ALA A 181 -13.63 -13.24 13.46
N LYS A 182 -13.20 -14.32 12.81
CA LYS A 182 -13.07 -15.64 13.44
C LYS A 182 -12.08 -15.64 14.60
N PHE A 183 -12.32 -16.48 15.59
CA PHE A 183 -11.50 -16.55 16.82
C PHE A 183 -9.99 -16.69 16.53
N LYS A 184 -9.61 -17.57 15.61
CA LYS A 184 -8.21 -17.81 15.19
C LYS A 184 -7.50 -16.57 14.65
N ASN A 185 -8.27 -15.57 14.18
CA ASN A 185 -7.76 -14.34 13.57
C ASN A 185 -7.89 -13.11 14.47
N LYS A 186 -8.39 -13.26 15.71
CA LYS A 186 -8.60 -12.14 16.67
C LYS A 186 -7.36 -11.29 16.91
N ILE A 187 -6.17 -11.88 16.89
CA ILE A 187 -4.91 -11.15 17.07
C ILE A 187 -4.69 -10.11 15.96
N TYR A 188 -5.02 -10.44 14.73
CA TYR A 188 -4.92 -9.52 13.57
C TYR A 188 -5.99 -8.44 13.66
N MET A 189 -7.23 -8.84 13.95
CA MET A 189 -8.35 -7.91 14.13
C MET A 189 -8.04 -6.89 15.22
N LYS A 190 -7.60 -7.34 16.41
CA LYS A 190 -7.23 -6.45 17.52
C LYS A 190 -6.15 -5.45 17.11
N ARG A 191 -5.12 -5.90 16.39
CA ARG A 191 -4.05 -5.02 15.91
C ARG A 191 -4.58 -3.91 14.99
N PHE A 192 -5.42 -4.25 14.02
CA PHE A 192 -6.02 -3.28 13.12
C PHE A 192 -6.92 -2.30 13.87
N LEU A 193 -7.78 -2.79 14.76
CA LEU A 193 -8.69 -1.94 15.52
C LEU A 193 -7.94 -0.97 16.44
N VAL A 194 -6.86 -1.39 17.08
CA VAL A 194 -6.05 -0.52 17.95
C VAL A 194 -5.50 0.66 17.14
N THR A 195 -4.89 0.41 15.99
CA THR A 195 -4.30 1.48 15.16
C THR A 195 -5.36 2.39 14.54
N LEU A 196 -6.47 1.83 14.07
CA LEU A 196 -7.59 2.61 13.52
C LEU A 196 -8.24 3.49 14.60
N HIS A 197 -8.49 2.96 15.81
CA HIS A 197 -9.02 3.76 16.92
C HIS A 197 -8.08 4.89 17.33
N GLN A 198 -6.76 4.65 17.36
CA GLN A 198 -5.78 5.70 17.64
C GLN A 198 -5.85 6.84 16.61
N LYS A 199 -5.96 6.50 15.31
CA LYS A 199 -6.10 7.48 14.24
C LYS A 199 -7.42 8.27 14.35
N ILE A 200 -8.53 7.60 14.61
CA ILE A 200 -9.83 8.27 14.83
C ILE A 200 -9.75 9.25 15.99
N ARG A 201 -9.24 8.82 17.14
CA ARG A 201 -9.08 9.70 18.32
C ARG A 201 -8.17 10.90 18.04
N ALA A 202 -7.08 10.69 17.31
CA ALA A 202 -6.18 11.79 16.92
C ALA A 202 -6.88 12.77 15.97
N LYS A 203 -7.67 12.25 15.02
CA LYS A 203 -8.46 13.08 14.09
C LYS A 203 -9.53 13.90 14.80
N MET A 204 -10.25 13.32 15.75
CA MET A 204 -11.25 14.04 16.55
C MET A 204 -10.64 15.27 17.23
N LYS A 205 -9.47 15.12 17.88
CA LYS A 205 -8.77 16.24 18.52
C LYS A 205 -8.38 17.37 17.54
N LEU A 206 -8.09 17.04 16.29
CA LEU A 206 -7.77 18.05 15.26
C LEU A 206 -9.01 18.81 14.79
N ILE A 207 -10.15 18.14 14.74
CA ILE A 207 -11.43 18.74 14.32
C ILE A 207 -11.95 19.64 15.41
N ASP A 208 -11.98 19.19 16.66
CA ASP A 208 -12.43 19.99 17.80
C ASP A 208 -11.63 21.30 17.93
N ARG A 209 -10.30 21.25 17.70
CA ARG A 209 -9.45 22.46 17.67
C ARG A 209 -9.77 23.41 16.51
N LYS A 210 -10.29 22.93 15.38
CA LYS A 210 -10.69 23.78 14.27
C LYS A 210 -12.06 24.39 14.51
N SER A 211 -12.99 23.71 15.14
CA SER A 211 -14.33 24.21 15.47
C SER A 211 -14.30 25.28 16.57
N THR A 212 -13.31 25.26 17.46
CA THR A 212 -13.14 26.28 18.53
C THR A 212 -12.41 27.57 18.06
N ARG A 213 -11.98 27.64 16.79
CA ARG A 213 -11.32 28.83 16.21
C ARG A 213 -12.19 29.55 15.18
N LEU A 214 -13.45 29.16 15.04
CA LEU A 214 -14.50 29.90 14.31
C LEU A 214 -15.40 30.64 15.30
#